data_f2418a1d88662ddb3d496f7e588bd417
#
_entry.id   f2418a1d88662ddb3d496f7e588bd417
#
_cell.length_a   1.000
_cell.length_b   1.000
_cell.length_c   1.000
_cell.angle_alpha   90.00
_cell.angle_beta   90.00
_cell.angle_gamma   90.00
#
_symmetry.space_group_name_H-M   'P 1'
#
loop_
_entity.id
_entity.type
_entity.pdbx_description
1 polymer ?
#
loop_
_entity_poly.entity_id
_entity_poly.type
_entity_poly.pdbx_seq_one_letter_code
_entity_poly.pdbx_strand_id
1 'polypeptide(L)'
;VVMDTDGALDVKGIPTDSNIVYDLHLHTNLISFPFAGFASVEETIPEDTQSSIDAILGEGAAALNNHDTGEWYGGLEYLEGTKGYWFITNEEVSFSYNPPVEGAARQDSPIRSVPMEFAFRQSTQQAFYFVNSATIGGEPLDKEDIIIVYNGDVIVGSRYWYGETTDVP
;
A
#
# COMPACT_ATOMS: atom_id res chain seq x y z
N VAL A 1 -17.91 5.22 9.84
CA VAL A 1 -18.63 5.60 11.08
C VAL A 1 -17.65 6.42 11.92
N VAL A 2 -18.01 7.64 12.26
CA VAL A 2 -17.25 8.47 13.19
C VAL A 2 -17.87 8.27 14.57
N MET A 3 -17.06 7.94 15.56
CA MET A 3 -17.49 7.72 16.94
C MET A 3 -16.89 8.83 17.81
N ASP A 4 -17.70 9.39 18.70
CA ASP A 4 -17.27 10.46 19.62
C ASP A 4 -16.51 9.91 20.84
N THR A 5 -16.59 8.62 21.08
CA THR A 5 -15.91 7.92 22.18
C THR A 5 -15.43 6.56 21.68
N ASP A 6 -14.45 5.99 22.38
CA ASP A 6 -13.98 4.64 22.12
C ASP A 6 -15.14 3.64 22.23
N GLY A 7 -15.29 2.80 21.25
CA GLY A 7 -16.33 1.78 21.18
C GLY A 7 -15.97 0.69 20.19
N ALA A 8 -16.59 -0.48 20.36
CA ALA A 8 -16.45 -1.60 19.44
C ALA A 8 -17.71 -1.71 18.57
N LEU A 9 -17.53 -1.92 17.28
CA LEU A 9 -18.60 -2.24 16.35
C LEU A 9 -18.49 -3.72 15.97
N ASP A 10 -19.42 -4.53 16.44
CA ASP A 10 -19.55 -5.91 15.99
C ASP A 10 -20.33 -5.96 14.68
N VAL A 11 -19.64 -6.38 13.60
CA VAL A 11 -20.26 -6.58 12.30
C VAL A 11 -20.35 -8.07 12.00
N LYS A 12 -21.56 -8.51 11.64
CA LYS A 12 -21.81 -9.87 11.17
C LYS A 12 -22.24 -9.82 9.71
N GLY A 13 -21.66 -10.68 8.89
CA GLY A 13 -21.98 -10.77 7.46
C GLY A 13 -21.74 -12.18 6.94
N ILE A 14 -22.14 -12.41 5.69
CA ILE A 14 -21.77 -13.61 4.93
C ILE A 14 -20.41 -13.31 4.31
N PRO A 15 -19.42 -14.22 4.40
CA PRO A 15 -18.15 -14.05 3.70
C PRO A 15 -18.37 -13.81 2.20
N THR A 16 -17.61 -12.91 1.62
CA THR A 16 -17.60 -12.66 0.18
C THR A 16 -17.10 -13.92 -0.54
N ASP A 17 -17.68 -14.23 -1.70
CA ASP A 17 -17.16 -15.30 -2.57
C ASP A 17 -15.71 -14.96 -2.96
N SER A 18 -14.80 -15.88 -2.69
CA SER A 18 -13.38 -15.71 -3.01
C SER A 18 -13.11 -15.64 -4.53
N ASN A 19 -14.05 -16.11 -5.35
CA ASN A 19 -13.96 -16.04 -6.80
C ASN A 19 -14.66 -14.80 -7.40
N ILE A 20 -14.95 -13.79 -6.58
CA ILE A 20 -15.52 -12.54 -7.07
C ILE A 20 -14.61 -11.92 -8.14
N VAL A 21 -15.21 -11.54 -9.26
CA VAL A 21 -14.51 -10.80 -10.31
C VAL A 21 -14.63 -9.32 -10.03
N TYR A 22 -13.50 -8.63 -10.06
CA TYR A 22 -13.41 -7.18 -10.00
C TYR A 22 -13.22 -6.63 -11.40
N ASP A 23 -14.17 -5.85 -11.86
CA ASP A 23 -14.10 -5.12 -13.13
C ASP A 23 -13.57 -3.72 -12.86
N LEU A 24 -12.33 -3.47 -13.25
CA LEU A 24 -11.67 -2.18 -13.05
C LEU A 24 -11.72 -1.35 -14.32
N HIS A 25 -12.06 -0.08 -14.17
CA HIS A 25 -11.96 0.89 -15.26
C HIS A 25 -10.57 1.55 -15.27
N LEU A 26 -10.20 2.14 -16.39
CA LEU A 26 -8.99 2.95 -16.52
C LEU A 26 -8.88 3.97 -15.37
N HIS A 27 -7.71 4.14 -14.80
CA HIS A 27 -7.32 4.99 -13.67
C HIS A 27 -7.67 4.38 -12.30
N THR A 28 -8.40 5.09 -11.44
CA THR A 28 -8.47 4.82 -10.00
C THR A 28 -9.72 4.04 -9.61
N ASN A 29 -9.54 2.88 -8.98
CA ASN A 29 -10.60 1.98 -8.52
C ASN A 29 -10.41 1.67 -7.04
N LEU A 30 -11.47 1.71 -6.25
CA LEU A 30 -11.43 1.28 -4.84
C LEU A 30 -12.05 -0.11 -4.73
N ILE A 31 -11.24 -1.09 -4.37
CA ILE A 31 -11.69 -2.47 -4.18
C ILE A 31 -11.22 -3.03 -2.85
N SER A 32 -11.91 -4.05 -2.34
CA SER A 32 -11.55 -4.75 -1.11
C SER A 32 -10.75 -6.01 -1.39
N PHE A 33 -9.92 -6.42 -0.43
CA PHE A 33 -9.31 -7.75 -0.44
C PHE A 33 -10.30 -8.76 0.17
N PRO A 34 -10.74 -9.82 -0.55
CA PRO A 34 -11.87 -10.65 -0.16
C PRO A 34 -11.52 -11.79 0.81
N PHE A 35 -10.23 -12.05 1.04
CA PHE A 35 -9.80 -13.15 1.91
C PHE A 35 -9.60 -12.70 3.34
N ALA A 36 -9.72 -13.64 4.28
CA ALA A 36 -9.28 -13.44 5.64
C ALA A 36 -7.73 -13.50 5.73
N GLY A 37 -7.16 -12.74 6.67
CA GLY A 37 -5.71 -12.68 6.83
C GLY A 37 -5.06 -11.72 5.84
N PHE A 38 -3.92 -12.11 5.30
CA PHE A 38 -3.12 -11.29 4.39
C PHE A 38 -2.51 -12.16 3.28
N ALA A 39 -2.16 -11.53 2.16
CA ALA A 39 -1.41 -12.15 1.08
C ALA A 39 -0.48 -11.13 0.43
N SER A 40 0.65 -11.61 -0.09
CA SER A 40 1.60 -10.79 -0.85
C SER A 40 0.90 -10.16 -2.06
N VAL A 41 1.21 -8.90 -2.34
CA VAL A 41 0.72 -8.20 -3.53
C VAL A 41 1.09 -8.98 -4.79
N GLU A 42 2.33 -9.42 -4.89
CA GLU A 42 2.86 -10.12 -6.05
C GLU A 42 2.17 -11.47 -6.30
N GLU A 43 1.91 -12.25 -5.23
CA GLU A 43 1.33 -13.59 -5.37
C GLU A 43 -0.18 -13.57 -5.57
N THR A 44 -0.87 -12.57 -4.99
CA THR A 44 -2.33 -12.54 -4.97
C THR A 44 -2.94 -11.89 -6.21
N ILE A 45 -2.18 -11.08 -6.95
CA ILE A 45 -2.60 -10.50 -8.23
C ILE A 45 -2.17 -11.46 -9.35
N PRO A 46 -3.10 -11.93 -10.21
CA PRO A 46 -2.72 -12.79 -11.33
C PRO A 46 -1.66 -12.14 -12.23
N GLU A 47 -0.66 -12.93 -12.63
CA GLU A 47 0.49 -12.46 -13.41
C GLU A 47 0.09 -11.74 -14.71
N ASP A 48 -0.92 -12.25 -15.38
CA ASP A 48 -1.47 -11.66 -16.62
C ASP A 48 -2.21 -10.33 -16.41
N THR A 49 -2.55 -10.02 -15.16
CA THR A 49 -3.24 -8.78 -14.75
C THR A 49 -2.26 -7.70 -14.29
N GLN A 50 -1.10 -8.09 -13.76
CA GLN A 50 -0.17 -7.15 -13.13
C GLN A 50 0.26 -6.02 -14.07
N SER A 51 0.47 -6.31 -15.36
CA SER A 51 0.88 -5.29 -16.35
C SER A 51 -0.17 -4.20 -16.58
N SER A 52 -1.43 -4.43 -16.21
CA SER A 52 -2.53 -3.46 -16.31
C SER A 52 -2.67 -2.58 -15.07
N ILE A 53 -1.86 -2.83 -14.02
CA ILE A 53 -1.93 -2.10 -12.75
C ILE A 53 -0.63 -1.34 -12.53
N ASP A 54 -0.71 -0.01 -12.46
CA ASP A 54 0.45 0.86 -12.21
C ASP A 54 0.81 0.93 -10.73
N ALA A 55 -0.19 1.02 -9.85
CA ALA A 55 0.04 1.16 -8.42
C ALA A 55 -1.14 0.66 -7.59
N ILE A 56 -0.85 0.30 -6.34
CA ILE A 56 -1.84 -0.01 -5.31
C ILE A 56 -1.55 0.85 -4.10
N LEU A 57 -2.56 1.61 -3.65
CA LEU A 57 -2.43 2.49 -2.50
C LEU A 57 -3.28 1.96 -1.35
N GLY A 58 -2.65 1.74 -0.22
CA GLY A 58 -3.28 1.40 1.06
C GLY A 58 -3.23 2.56 2.05
N GLU A 59 -3.64 2.30 3.27
CA GLU A 59 -3.50 3.24 4.37
C GLU A 59 -2.02 3.33 4.79
N GLY A 60 -1.36 4.43 4.45
CA GLY A 60 0.02 4.74 4.82
C GLY A 60 1.09 3.93 4.10
N ALA A 61 0.74 3.18 3.06
CA ALA A 61 1.69 2.43 2.25
C ALA A 61 1.22 2.32 0.81
N ALA A 62 2.15 2.24 -0.12
CA ALA A 62 1.87 2.07 -1.53
C ALA A 62 2.76 1.00 -2.15
N ALA A 63 2.28 0.37 -3.21
CA ALA A 63 3.04 -0.48 -4.11
C ALA A 63 3.00 0.11 -5.52
N LEU A 64 4.16 0.21 -6.16
CA LEU A 64 4.32 0.66 -7.54
C LEU A 64 4.80 -0.51 -8.38
N ASN A 65 4.15 -0.76 -9.50
CA ASN A 65 4.59 -1.77 -10.45
C ASN A 65 5.67 -1.18 -11.39
N ASN A 66 6.80 -1.85 -11.46
CA ASN A 66 7.80 -1.56 -12.49
C ASN A 66 7.50 -2.40 -13.73
N HIS A 67 6.87 -1.82 -14.73
CA HIS A 67 6.49 -2.50 -15.97
C HIS A 67 7.67 -3.02 -16.80
N ASP A 68 8.89 -2.52 -16.57
CA ASP A 68 10.10 -2.99 -17.27
C ASP A 68 10.60 -4.32 -16.68
N THR A 69 10.46 -4.52 -15.37
CA THR A 69 10.94 -5.73 -14.65
C THR A 69 9.82 -6.64 -14.18
N GLY A 70 8.59 -6.13 -14.03
CA GLY A 70 7.45 -6.81 -13.43
C GLY A 70 7.50 -6.88 -11.90
N GLU A 71 8.46 -6.19 -11.27
CA GLU A 71 8.62 -6.19 -9.81
C GLU A 71 7.77 -5.09 -9.16
N TRP A 72 7.27 -5.38 -7.95
CA TRP A 72 6.56 -4.41 -7.12
C TRP A 72 7.50 -3.74 -6.13
N TYR A 73 7.43 -2.41 -6.05
CA TYR A 73 8.22 -1.58 -5.13
C TYR A 73 7.32 -0.81 -4.18
N GLY A 74 7.87 -0.46 -3.02
CA GLY A 74 7.18 0.34 -2.01
C GLY A 74 6.90 -0.44 -0.73
N GLY A 75 6.27 0.22 0.23
CA GLY A 75 6.01 -0.35 1.55
C GLY A 75 4.78 -1.23 1.66
N LEU A 76 3.91 -1.26 0.63
CA LEU A 76 2.73 -2.13 0.59
C LEU A 76 3.10 -3.50 0.01
N GLU A 77 3.62 -4.38 0.86
CA GLU A 77 3.99 -5.73 0.45
C GLU A 77 2.82 -6.72 0.51
N TYR A 78 1.84 -6.46 1.38
CA TYR A 78 0.71 -7.36 1.64
C TYR A 78 -0.62 -6.64 1.58
N LEU A 79 -1.62 -7.31 1.00
CA LEU A 79 -3.03 -6.96 1.13
C LEU A 79 -3.62 -7.71 2.33
N GLU A 80 -4.47 -7.06 3.09
CA GLU A 80 -5.11 -7.62 4.28
C GLU A 80 -6.63 -7.66 4.13
N GLY A 81 -7.24 -8.71 4.64
CA GLY A 81 -8.69 -8.81 4.77
C GLY A 81 -9.28 -7.65 5.56
N THR A 82 -10.52 -7.28 5.26
CA THR A 82 -11.25 -6.14 5.83
C THR A 82 -10.74 -4.75 5.44
N LYS A 83 -9.71 -4.67 4.61
CA LYS A 83 -9.18 -3.40 4.07
C LYS A 83 -9.60 -3.19 2.62
N GLY A 84 -9.68 -1.92 2.24
CA GLY A 84 -9.84 -1.48 0.86
C GLY A 84 -8.56 -0.84 0.35
N TYR A 85 -8.35 -0.95 -0.94
CA TYR A 85 -7.17 -0.45 -1.63
C TYR A 85 -7.56 0.28 -2.90
N TRP A 86 -6.84 1.36 -3.19
CA TRP A 86 -6.96 2.06 -4.45
C TRP A 86 -6.04 1.41 -5.47
N PHE A 87 -6.63 0.83 -6.52
CA PHE A 87 -5.91 0.29 -7.67
C PHE A 87 -5.87 1.33 -8.77
N ILE A 88 -4.69 1.69 -9.21
CA ILE A 88 -4.46 2.60 -10.34
C ILE A 88 -4.09 1.76 -11.54
N THR A 89 -4.94 1.79 -12.56
CA THR A 89 -4.81 0.98 -13.75
C THR A 89 -4.52 1.82 -14.98
N ASN A 90 -3.76 1.28 -15.93
CA ASN A 90 -3.44 1.91 -17.21
C ASN A 90 -4.38 1.49 -18.35
N GLU A 91 -5.26 0.52 -18.08
CA GLU A 91 -6.32 0.06 -18.99
C GLU A 91 -7.49 -0.52 -18.21
N GLU A 92 -8.58 -0.87 -18.90
CA GLU A 92 -9.69 -1.62 -18.31
C GLU A 92 -9.28 -3.09 -18.16
N VAL A 93 -9.47 -3.66 -16.97
CA VAL A 93 -9.08 -5.03 -16.68
C VAL A 93 -10.04 -5.69 -15.70
N SER A 94 -10.32 -6.98 -15.88
CA SER A 94 -11.14 -7.79 -14.98
C SER A 94 -10.33 -8.94 -14.43
N PHE A 95 -10.35 -9.11 -13.12
CA PHE A 95 -9.61 -10.20 -12.48
C PHE A 95 -10.28 -10.69 -11.20
N SER A 96 -9.91 -11.89 -10.79
CA SER A 96 -10.14 -12.40 -9.43
C SER A 96 -8.78 -12.59 -8.76
N TYR A 97 -8.68 -12.24 -7.49
CA TYR A 97 -7.46 -12.50 -6.75
C TYR A 97 -7.10 -13.98 -6.68
N ASN A 98 -5.84 -14.30 -6.74
CA ASN A 98 -5.37 -15.63 -6.36
C ASN A 98 -5.58 -15.84 -4.85
N PRO A 99 -6.05 -17.02 -4.41
CA PRO A 99 -6.22 -17.28 -2.99
C PRO A 99 -4.85 -17.29 -2.27
N PRO A 100 -4.79 -16.77 -1.02
CA PRO A 100 -3.59 -16.84 -0.21
C PRO A 100 -3.09 -18.28 -0.05
N VAL A 101 -1.76 -18.45 -0.04
CA VAL A 101 -1.16 -19.76 0.25
C VAL A 101 -1.38 -20.10 1.73
N GLU A 102 -1.96 -21.27 2.03
CA GLU A 102 -2.18 -21.71 3.41
C GLU A 102 -0.85 -21.79 4.17
N GLY A 103 -0.81 -21.15 5.34
CA GLY A 103 0.38 -21.17 6.20
C GLY A 103 1.46 -20.17 5.81
N ALA A 104 1.21 -19.29 4.85
CA ALA A 104 2.11 -18.16 4.56
C ALA A 104 2.33 -17.33 5.83
N ALA A 105 3.60 -17.15 6.22
CA ALA A 105 3.96 -16.27 7.31
C ALA A 105 4.16 -14.86 6.76
N ARG A 106 3.50 -13.87 7.38
CA ARG A 106 3.79 -12.47 7.10
C ARG A 106 5.24 -12.18 7.47
N GLN A 107 6.00 -11.65 6.53
CA GLN A 107 7.29 -11.06 6.86
C GLN A 107 7.07 -9.72 7.57
N ASP A 108 8.01 -9.32 8.42
CA ASP A 108 7.94 -8.01 9.05
C ASP A 108 7.94 -6.93 7.96
N SER A 109 6.98 -6.03 8.03
CA SER A 109 6.90 -4.90 7.11
C SER A 109 8.18 -4.07 7.18
N PRO A 110 8.75 -3.60 6.05
CA PRO A 110 9.87 -2.68 6.06
C PRO A 110 9.50 -1.33 6.71
N ILE A 111 8.21 -1.08 6.87
CA ILE A 111 7.70 0.17 7.44
C ILE A 111 7.93 0.19 8.95
N ARG A 112 8.92 0.98 9.36
CA ARG A 112 9.17 1.33 10.77
C ARG A 112 8.35 2.56 11.16
N SER A 113 7.85 2.56 12.41
CA SER A 113 7.24 3.75 12.97
C SER A 113 8.29 4.83 13.21
N VAL A 114 8.04 6.03 12.67
CA VAL A 114 8.90 7.20 12.92
C VAL A 114 8.70 7.72 14.34
N PRO A 115 9.69 8.45 14.92
CA PRO A 115 9.53 9.15 16.18
C PRO A 115 8.31 10.08 16.19
N MET A 116 7.67 10.26 17.36
CA MET A 116 6.43 11.05 17.48
C MET A 116 6.59 12.50 16.99
N GLU A 117 7.77 13.07 17.09
CA GLU A 117 8.09 14.41 16.59
C GLU A 117 8.01 14.54 15.07
N PHE A 118 8.14 13.44 14.34
CA PHE A 118 8.01 13.36 12.87
C PHE A 118 6.72 12.67 12.43
N ALA A 119 5.83 12.36 13.38
CA ALA A 119 4.55 11.76 13.06
C ALA A 119 3.65 12.75 12.33
N PHE A 120 2.89 12.27 11.37
CA PHE A 120 1.89 13.03 10.64
C PHE A 120 0.51 12.39 10.77
N ARG A 121 -0.53 13.15 10.46
CA ARG A 121 -1.90 12.63 10.37
C ARG A 121 -2.24 12.38 8.92
N GLN A 122 -2.60 11.15 8.59
CA GLN A 122 -3.14 10.83 7.29
C GLN A 122 -4.45 11.60 7.02
N SER A 123 -4.58 12.07 5.79
CA SER A 123 -5.76 12.75 5.26
C SER A 123 -6.46 11.83 4.27
N THR A 124 -7.74 12.14 3.96
CA THR A 124 -8.45 11.52 2.83
C THR A 124 -7.93 12.01 1.47
N GLN A 125 -7.13 13.07 1.45
CA GLN A 125 -6.39 13.54 0.30
C GLN A 125 -4.93 13.12 0.50
N GLN A 126 -4.50 12.09 -0.21
CA GLN A 126 -3.17 11.50 -0.10
C GLN A 126 -2.45 11.61 -1.43
N ALA A 127 -1.12 11.76 -1.34
CA ALA A 127 -0.20 11.56 -2.46
C ALA A 127 0.97 10.75 -1.93
N PHE A 128 1.45 9.82 -2.73
CA PHE A 128 2.65 9.06 -2.41
C PHE A 128 3.80 9.52 -3.30
N TYR A 129 4.95 9.73 -2.67
CA TYR A 129 6.20 10.04 -3.37
C TYR A 129 7.11 8.83 -3.29
N PHE A 130 7.49 8.30 -4.44
CA PHE A 130 8.47 7.22 -4.51
C PHE A 130 9.85 7.84 -4.71
N VAL A 131 10.69 7.75 -3.68
CA VAL A 131 12.02 8.37 -3.67
C VAL A 131 13.06 7.33 -4.09
N ASN A 132 13.65 7.52 -5.27
CA ASN A 132 14.62 6.57 -5.81
C ASN A 132 16.03 6.77 -5.25
N SER A 133 16.38 8.01 -4.92
CA SER A 133 17.68 8.32 -4.32
C SER A 133 17.61 9.58 -3.49
N ALA A 134 18.35 9.62 -2.39
CA ALA A 134 18.52 10.81 -1.58
C ALA A 134 19.91 10.83 -0.94
N THR A 135 20.42 12.02 -0.67
CA THR A 135 21.74 12.21 -0.05
C THR A 135 21.69 13.28 1.05
N ILE A 136 22.52 13.14 2.09
CA ILE A 136 22.78 14.16 3.10
C ILE A 136 24.27 14.49 3.07
N GLY A 137 24.60 15.75 2.79
CA GLY A 137 25.99 16.18 2.70
C GLY A 137 26.80 15.55 1.58
N GLY A 138 26.12 14.95 0.59
CA GLY A 138 26.74 14.22 -0.53
C GLY A 138 26.87 12.71 -0.30
N GLU A 139 26.57 12.22 0.88
CA GLU A 139 26.55 10.78 1.19
C GLU A 139 25.14 10.20 1.03
N PRO A 140 24.98 8.98 0.49
CA PRO A 140 23.68 8.30 0.39
C PRO A 140 23.04 8.11 1.78
N LEU A 141 21.70 8.13 1.82
CA LEU A 141 20.95 7.81 3.03
C LEU A 141 21.16 6.34 3.46
N ASP A 142 21.13 6.11 4.77
CA ASP A 142 21.10 4.79 5.36
C ASP A 142 19.73 4.49 6.03
N LYS A 143 19.55 3.28 6.53
CA LYS A 143 18.28 2.82 7.11
C LYS A 143 17.86 3.52 8.42
N GLU A 144 18.74 4.31 9.03
CA GLU A 144 18.43 5.12 10.21
C GLU A 144 17.99 6.56 9.85
N ASP A 145 18.16 6.95 8.58
CA ASP A 145 17.72 8.24 8.08
C ASP A 145 16.21 8.28 7.84
N ILE A 146 15.61 9.43 8.04
CA ILE A 146 14.17 9.66 7.85
C ILE A 146 13.96 10.72 6.79
N ILE A 147 13.12 10.41 5.80
CA ILE A 147 12.60 11.38 4.85
C ILE A 147 11.36 12.02 5.47
N ILE A 148 11.33 13.34 5.49
CA ILE A 148 10.19 14.11 6.02
C ILE A 148 9.70 15.05 4.92
N VAL A 149 8.40 15.03 4.67
CA VAL A 149 7.76 15.92 3.69
C VAL A 149 6.96 16.99 4.42
N TYR A 150 7.15 18.22 4.01
CA TYR A 150 6.48 19.39 4.57
C TYR A 150 5.55 20.03 3.55
N ASN A 151 4.41 20.52 4.04
CA ASN A 151 3.57 21.49 3.35
C ASN A 151 3.58 22.79 4.20
N GLY A 152 4.37 23.77 3.79
CA GLY A 152 4.72 24.90 4.66
C GLY A 152 5.46 24.42 5.90
N ASP A 153 4.92 24.71 7.09
CA ASP A 153 5.49 24.31 8.39
C ASP A 153 4.88 23.01 8.95
N VAL A 154 4.01 22.34 8.19
CA VAL A 154 3.31 21.14 8.64
C VAL A 154 3.94 19.89 8.03
N ILE A 155 4.25 18.89 8.87
CA ILE A 155 4.68 17.58 8.41
C ILE A 155 3.47 16.87 7.81
N VAL A 156 3.55 16.50 6.54
CA VAL A 156 2.48 15.82 5.78
C VAL A 156 2.84 14.39 5.40
N GLY A 157 4.11 14.00 5.55
CA GLY A 157 4.58 12.64 5.33
C GLY A 157 5.93 12.40 5.98
N SER A 158 6.19 11.20 6.42
CA SER A 158 7.50 10.80 6.94
C SER A 158 7.71 9.29 6.83
N ARG A 159 8.93 8.88 6.51
CA ARG A 159 9.31 7.48 6.35
C ARG A 159 10.80 7.28 6.64
N TYR A 160 11.16 6.20 7.34
CA TYR A 160 12.54 5.75 7.34
C TYR A 160 12.96 5.34 5.93
N TRP A 161 14.17 5.69 5.55
CA TRP A 161 14.76 5.23 4.31
C TRP A 161 14.95 3.71 4.35
N TYR A 162 14.45 2.99 3.38
CA TYR A 162 14.64 1.53 3.27
C TYR A 162 15.26 1.11 1.93
N GLY A 163 15.63 2.06 1.08
CA GLY A 163 16.27 1.83 -0.21
C GLY A 163 15.60 2.58 -1.34
N GLU A 164 15.98 2.26 -2.57
CA GLU A 164 15.33 2.77 -3.77
C GLU A 164 13.83 2.52 -3.73
N THR A 165 13.07 3.46 -4.26
CA THR A 165 11.59 3.44 -4.28
C THR A 165 10.94 3.47 -2.89
N THR A 166 11.63 4.06 -1.88
CA THR A 166 10.98 4.34 -0.60
C THR A 166 9.73 5.19 -0.82
N ASP A 167 8.55 4.64 -0.46
CA ASP A 167 7.28 5.36 -0.55
C ASP A 167 7.09 6.27 0.66
N VAL A 168 6.86 7.55 0.42
CA VAL A 168 6.52 8.52 1.47
C VAL A 168 5.11 9.00 1.24
N PRO A 169 4.18 8.74 2.19
CA PRO A 169 2.78 9.16 2.08
C PRO A 169 2.59 10.66 2.24
#